data_07c898ff5f29ae64e8445bcbacb4cc5b
#
_entry.id   07c898ff5f29ae64e8445bcbacb4cc5b
#
_cell.length_a   1.000
_cell.length_b   1.000
_cell.length_c   1.000
_cell.angle_alpha   90.00
_cell.angle_beta   90.00
_cell.angle_gamma   90.00
#
_symmetry.space_group_name_H-M   'P 1'
#
loop_
_entity.id
_entity.type
_entity.pdbx_description
1 polymer ?
#
loop_
_entity_poly.entity_id
_entity_poly.type
_entity_poly.pdbx_seq_one_letter_code
_entity_poly.pdbx_strand_id
1 'polypeptide(L)'
;RANGLGTEGIVFGGKRMGLYFLESGASFRNSNVVYDREGSSFATLRPGMIDWEKIFADADWFHWSGIAASLSQEGADACLEALQTADRMGLTISCDLNVRKKLWNYGRAVADVMLPLVQYSDVIFGAEPEYKEVFDIAPVGFQAVDTAYPLDLKGFETFGQKISHIVPRCRKVFLELRNTITSNHNLLAAVLYSD
;
A
#
# COMPACT_ATOMS: atom_id res chain seq x y z
N ARG A 1 -2.08 -11.98 -20.05
CA ARG A 1 -1.48 -12.74 -21.19
C ARG A 1 -1.00 -11.82 -22.31
N ALA A 2 -1.78 -10.84 -22.74
CA ALA A 2 -1.37 -9.90 -23.80
C ALA A 2 -0.09 -9.11 -23.49
N ASN A 3 0.23 -8.91 -22.21
CA ASN A 3 1.40 -8.18 -21.73
C ASN A 3 2.49 -9.12 -21.16
N GLY A 4 2.49 -10.41 -21.50
CA GLY A 4 3.48 -11.38 -21.01
C GLY A 4 3.34 -11.78 -19.54
N LEU A 5 2.21 -11.47 -18.90
CA LEU A 5 1.97 -11.86 -17.50
C LEU A 5 1.36 -13.26 -17.40
N GLY A 6 1.83 -14.04 -16.43
CA GLY A 6 1.18 -15.28 -15.99
C GLY A 6 -0.19 -14.96 -15.39
N THR A 7 -1.17 -15.78 -15.66
CA THR A 7 -2.54 -15.61 -15.15
C THR A 7 -3.03 -16.81 -14.36
N GLU A 8 -2.16 -17.76 -14.14
CA GLU A 8 -2.44 -19.03 -13.48
C GLU A 8 -2.79 -18.85 -11.99
N GLY A 9 -2.25 -17.79 -11.36
CA GLY A 9 -2.55 -17.41 -9.98
C GLY A 9 -3.81 -16.55 -9.81
N ILE A 10 -4.54 -16.22 -10.89
CA ILE A 10 -5.78 -15.45 -10.78
C ILE A 10 -6.92 -16.38 -10.34
N VAL A 11 -7.45 -16.13 -9.16
CA VAL A 11 -8.63 -16.82 -8.64
C VAL A 11 -9.90 -16.08 -9.07
N PHE A 12 -10.80 -16.79 -9.73
CA PHE A 12 -12.10 -16.27 -10.14
C PHE A 12 -13.17 -16.72 -9.15
N GLY A 13 -14.04 -15.78 -8.75
CA GLY A 13 -15.11 -16.10 -7.80
C GLY A 13 -16.02 -14.89 -7.57
N GLY A 14 -17.01 -15.09 -6.68
CA GLY A 14 -17.97 -14.04 -6.34
C GLY A 14 -18.97 -13.70 -7.45
N LYS A 15 -19.74 -12.63 -7.24
CA LYS A 15 -20.85 -12.26 -8.13
C LYS A 15 -20.51 -11.18 -9.14
N ARG A 16 -19.54 -10.31 -8.83
CA ARG A 16 -19.18 -9.16 -9.66
C ARG A 16 -17.77 -8.66 -9.37
N MET A 17 -17.20 -7.97 -10.32
CA MET A 17 -15.97 -7.21 -10.12
C MET A 17 -16.26 -5.90 -9.39
N GLY A 18 -15.37 -5.48 -8.52
CA GLY A 18 -15.40 -4.14 -7.92
C GLY A 18 -15.05 -3.06 -8.94
N LEU A 19 -15.69 -1.91 -8.82
CA LEU A 19 -15.48 -0.77 -9.71
C LEU A 19 -15.01 0.44 -8.91
N TYR A 20 -14.44 1.41 -9.60
CA TYR A 20 -14.31 2.77 -9.12
C TYR A 20 -14.57 3.74 -10.27
N PHE A 21 -15.00 4.94 -9.94
CA PHE A 21 -15.27 6.00 -10.89
C PHE A 21 -14.40 7.20 -10.54
N LEU A 22 -13.62 7.67 -11.50
CA LEU A 22 -12.80 8.87 -11.36
C LEU A 22 -13.52 10.05 -12.01
N GLU A 23 -13.95 10.99 -11.18
CA GLU A 23 -14.36 12.31 -11.62
C GLU A 23 -13.12 13.19 -11.74
N SER A 24 -12.64 13.42 -12.95
CA SER A 24 -11.47 14.24 -13.18
C SER A 24 -11.68 15.69 -12.74
N GLY A 25 -10.77 16.18 -11.93
CA GLY A 25 -10.71 17.59 -11.59
C GLY A 25 -10.23 18.46 -12.76
N ALA A 26 -10.43 19.74 -12.64
CA ALA A 26 -9.91 20.72 -13.61
C ALA A 26 -9.49 21.99 -12.87
N SER A 27 -8.31 22.52 -13.18
CA SER A 27 -7.75 23.71 -12.54
C SER A 27 -7.71 23.56 -10.99
N PHE A 28 -8.53 24.28 -10.27
CA PHE A 28 -8.60 24.26 -8.79
C PHE A 28 -9.66 23.29 -8.23
N ARG A 29 -10.46 22.65 -9.08
CA ARG A 29 -11.40 21.63 -8.66
C ARG A 29 -10.67 20.28 -8.52
N ASN A 30 -10.65 19.72 -7.32
CA ASN A 30 -10.02 18.43 -7.06
C ASN A 30 -10.73 17.30 -7.79
N SER A 31 -9.96 16.27 -8.18
CA SER A 31 -10.51 14.99 -8.63
C SER A 31 -11.18 14.28 -7.46
N ASN A 32 -12.25 13.54 -7.75
CA ASN A 32 -12.94 12.73 -6.77
C ASN A 32 -12.99 11.27 -7.24
N VAL A 33 -12.79 10.33 -6.31
CA VAL A 33 -12.91 8.90 -6.58
C VAL A 33 -14.11 8.37 -5.80
N VAL A 34 -15.01 7.72 -6.52
CA VAL A 34 -16.15 6.98 -5.95
C VAL A 34 -15.86 5.49 -6.11
N TYR A 35 -15.86 4.75 -4.99
CA TYR A 35 -15.65 3.31 -4.97
C TYR A 35 -16.98 2.57 -4.91
N ASP A 36 -17.15 1.61 -5.80
CA ASP A 36 -18.25 0.64 -5.81
C ASP A 36 -17.63 -0.77 -5.64
N ARG A 37 -17.31 -1.13 -4.40
CA ARG A 37 -16.63 -2.39 -4.07
C ARG A 37 -17.43 -3.32 -3.16
N GLU A 38 -18.49 -2.83 -2.57
CA GLU A 38 -19.35 -3.64 -1.71
C GLU A 38 -19.91 -4.86 -2.45
N GLY A 39 -19.81 -6.04 -1.84
CA GLY A 39 -20.25 -7.31 -2.44
C GLY A 39 -19.48 -7.74 -3.70
N SER A 40 -18.35 -7.07 -4.03
CA SER A 40 -17.48 -7.52 -5.11
C SER A 40 -16.73 -8.80 -4.74
N SER A 41 -16.25 -9.52 -5.75
CA SER A 41 -15.51 -10.77 -5.56
C SER A 41 -14.30 -10.59 -4.63
N PHE A 42 -13.58 -9.49 -4.78
CA PHE A 42 -12.44 -9.19 -3.91
C PHE A 42 -12.87 -8.81 -2.48
N ALA A 43 -13.99 -8.08 -2.32
CA ALA A 43 -14.51 -7.72 -0.99
C ALA A 43 -15.04 -8.93 -0.18
N THR A 44 -15.23 -10.08 -0.84
CA THR A 44 -15.63 -11.34 -0.18
C THR A 44 -14.47 -12.30 0.03
N LEU A 45 -13.22 -11.86 -0.18
CA LEU A 45 -12.02 -12.64 0.06
C LEU A 45 -11.92 -13.00 1.55
N ARG A 46 -11.56 -14.27 1.82
CA ARG A 46 -11.38 -14.82 3.18
C ARG A 46 -10.16 -15.75 3.21
N PRO A 47 -9.57 -15.98 4.39
CA PRO A 47 -8.54 -17.00 4.55
C PRO A 47 -8.98 -18.36 4.00
N GLY A 48 -8.04 -19.10 3.45
CA GLY A 48 -8.27 -20.43 2.85
C GLY A 48 -8.89 -20.44 1.45
N MET A 49 -9.24 -19.26 0.87
CA MET A 49 -9.79 -19.20 -0.49
C MET A 49 -8.69 -19.25 -1.56
N ILE A 50 -7.45 -18.99 -1.21
CA ILE A 50 -6.30 -18.95 -2.13
C ILE A 50 -5.25 -19.95 -1.65
N ASP A 51 -4.78 -20.77 -2.56
CA ASP A 51 -3.65 -21.68 -2.32
C ASP A 51 -2.33 -20.90 -2.52
N TRP A 52 -1.91 -20.21 -1.46
CA TRP A 52 -0.71 -19.37 -1.50
C TRP A 52 0.57 -20.16 -1.75
N GLU A 53 0.67 -21.39 -1.23
CA GLU A 53 1.85 -22.24 -1.45
C GLU A 53 2.03 -22.55 -2.93
N LYS A 54 0.94 -22.86 -3.62
CA LYS A 54 0.95 -23.09 -5.05
C LYS A 54 1.28 -21.83 -5.84
N ILE A 55 0.74 -20.67 -5.42
CA ILE A 55 0.99 -19.39 -6.12
C ILE A 55 2.45 -18.95 -5.95
N PHE A 56 3.03 -19.20 -4.80
CA PHE A 56 4.40 -18.77 -4.48
C PHE A 56 5.48 -19.79 -4.83
N ALA A 57 5.13 -20.97 -5.36
CA ALA A 57 6.06 -22.08 -5.59
C ALA A 57 7.31 -21.71 -6.41
N ASP A 58 7.15 -20.84 -7.41
CA ASP A 58 8.22 -20.36 -8.30
C ASP A 58 8.45 -18.85 -8.15
N ALA A 59 8.04 -18.24 -7.03
CA ALA A 59 8.16 -16.82 -6.79
C ALA A 59 9.34 -16.49 -5.87
N ASP A 60 10.07 -15.43 -6.20
CA ASP A 60 11.12 -14.86 -5.35
C ASP A 60 10.64 -13.60 -4.60
N TRP A 61 9.51 -13.01 -5.06
CA TRP A 61 9.04 -11.72 -4.57
C TRP A 61 7.52 -11.68 -4.52
N PHE A 62 6.99 -11.26 -3.37
CA PHE A 62 5.58 -10.99 -3.17
C PHE A 62 5.36 -9.49 -2.92
N HIS A 63 4.54 -8.86 -3.76
CA HIS A 63 4.10 -7.48 -3.54
C HIS A 63 2.65 -7.44 -3.13
N TRP A 64 2.34 -6.75 -2.04
CA TRP A 64 0.98 -6.54 -1.57
C TRP A 64 0.67 -5.06 -1.37
N SER A 65 -0.61 -4.73 -1.28
CA SER A 65 -1.08 -3.37 -1.10
C SER A 65 -2.06 -3.30 0.06
N GLY A 66 -1.93 -2.27 0.91
CA GLY A 66 -2.81 -2.01 2.04
C GLY A 66 -4.28 -1.84 1.65
N ILE A 67 -4.55 -1.55 0.37
CA ILE A 67 -5.94 -1.50 -0.12
C ILE A 67 -6.65 -2.86 0.02
N ALA A 68 -5.92 -3.96 0.00
CA ALA A 68 -6.49 -5.29 0.19
C ALA A 68 -7.05 -5.48 1.60
N ALA A 69 -6.38 -4.93 2.61
CA ALA A 69 -6.81 -4.99 4.01
C ALA A 69 -7.88 -3.96 4.38
N SER A 70 -8.17 -3.00 3.49
CA SER A 70 -9.06 -1.87 3.79
C SER A 70 -10.54 -2.17 3.64
N LEU A 71 -10.91 -3.31 3.05
CA LEU A 71 -12.30 -3.61 2.69
C LEU A 71 -13.07 -4.36 3.77
N SER A 72 -12.42 -5.23 4.52
CA SER A 72 -13.02 -6.04 5.59
C SER A 72 -11.96 -6.64 6.50
N GLN A 73 -12.35 -7.13 7.67
CA GLN A 73 -11.48 -7.88 8.55
C GLN A 73 -11.02 -9.19 7.88
N GLU A 74 -11.92 -9.89 7.21
CA GLU A 74 -11.58 -11.13 6.50
C GLU A 74 -10.58 -10.90 5.37
N GLY A 75 -10.66 -9.75 4.68
CA GLY A 75 -9.68 -9.33 3.69
C GLY A 75 -8.30 -9.09 4.30
N ALA A 76 -8.25 -8.46 5.48
CA ALA A 76 -7.02 -8.27 6.24
C ALA A 76 -6.43 -9.61 6.72
N ASP A 77 -7.28 -10.53 7.20
CA ASP A 77 -6.87 -11.86 7.65
C ASP A 77 -6.33 -12.70 6.47
N ALA A 78 -6.93 -12.59 5.28
CA ALA A 78 -6.42 -13.23 4.06
C ALA A 78 -5.07 -12.63 3.61
N CYS A 79 -4.87 -11.31 3.79
CA CYS A 79 -3.56 -10.70 3.60
C CYS A 79 -2.52 -11.26 4.58
N LEU A 80 -2.88 -11.42 5.85
CA LEU A 80 -1.98 -12.00 6.85
C LEU A 80 -1.60 -13.44 6.49
N GLU A 81 -2.55 -14.26 6.05
CA GLU A 81 -2.30 -15.62 5.57
C GLU A 81 -1.28 -15.65 4.42
N ALA A 82 -1.45 -14.75 3.43
CA ALA A 82 -0.52 -14.60 2.31
C ALA A 82 0.89 -14.23 2.80
N LEU A 83 0.98 -13.23 3.68
CA LEU A 83 2.24 -12.73 4.23
C LEU A 83 2.98 -13.78 5.03
N GLN A 84 2.28 -14.52 5.90
CA GLN A 84 2.86 -15.63 6.67
C GLN A 84 3.35 -16.75 5.75
N THR A 85 2.65 -17.03 4.67
CA THR A 85 3.07 -18.04 3.71
C THR A 85 4.29 -17.57 2.91
N ALA A 86 4.30 -16.34 2.42
CA ALA A 86 5.44 -15.76 1.72
C ALA A 86 6.70 -15.71 2.61
N ASP A 87 6.55 -15.34 3.89
CA ASP A 87 7.63 -15.33 4.87
C ASP A 87 8.19 -16.74 5.10
N ARG A 88 7.32 -17.72 5.35
CA ARG A 88 7.70 -19.13 5.55
C ARG A 88 8.44 -19.71 4.34
N MET A 89 8.06 -19.28 3.14
CA MET A 89 8.69 -19.70 1.88
C MET A 89 9.94 -18.89 1.53
N GLY A 90 10.29 -17.86 2.31
CA GLY A 90 11.51 -17.08 2.14
C GLY A 90 11.45 -16.03 1.03
N LEU A 91 10.27 -15.61 0.61
CA LEU A 91 10.13 -14.58 -0.42
C LEU A 91 10.56 -13.21 0.12
N THR A 92 11.08 -12.36 -0.77
CA THR A 92 11.16 -10.93 -0.51
C THR A 92 9.76 -10.32 -0.55
N ILE A 93 9.39 -9.58 0.48
CA ILE A 93 8.03 -9.02 0.60
C ILE A 93 8.08 -7.50 0.51
N SER A 94 7.30 -6.93 -0.39
CA SER A 94 7.13 -5.48 -0.49
C SER A 94 5.68 -5.06 -0.28
N CYS A 95 5.50 -3.90 0.36
CA CYS A 95 4.22 -3.31 0.66
C CYS A 95 4.10 -1.92 0.03
N ASP A 96 2.99 -1.64 -0.67
CA ASP A 96 2.51 -0.28 -0.87
C ASP A 96 1.44 0.00 0.20
N LEU A 97 1.70 0.96 1.10
CA LEU A 97 0.79 1.29 2.19
C LEU A 97 -0.61 1.64 1.69
N ASN A 98 -0.69 2.38 0.60
CA ASN A 98 -1.89 2.61 -0.22
C ASN A 98 -3.18 2.79 0.60
N VAL A 99 -3.09 3.58 1.67
CA VAL A 99 -4.22 3.84 2.57
C VAL A 99 -5.28 4.65 1.84
N ARG A 100 -6.43 4.05 1.65
CA ARG A 100 -7.59 4.69 1.02
C ARG A 100 -8.69 4.87 2.06
N LYS A 101 -8.62 5.99 2.82
CA LYS A 101 -9.52 6.26 3.99
C LYS A 101 -11.00 5.98 3.70
N LYS A 102 -11.46 6.25 2.47
CA LYS A 102 -12.85 5.99 2.05
C LYS A 102 -13.25 4.51 2.06
N LEU A 103 -12.29 3.58 2.14
CA LEU A 103 -12.53 2.13 2.15
C LEU A 103 -12.57 1.54 3.57
N TRP A 104 -12.00 2.23 4.57
CA TRP A 104 -11.91 1.78 5.95
C TRP A 104 -13.23 1.99 6.70
N ASN A 105 -14.26 1.20 6.37
CA ASN A 105 -15.62 1.39 6.87
C ASN A 105 -16.12 0.23 7.76
N TYR A 106 -15.22 -0.68 8.18
CA TYR A 106 -15.59 -1.85 8.98
C TYR A 106 -15.22 -1.72 10.48
N GLY A 107 -15.06 -0.49 10.97
CA GLY A 107 -14.94 -0.18 12.40
C GLY A 107 -13.56 -0.46 13.02
N ARG A 108 -12.51 -0.63 12.21
CA ARG A 108 -11.12 -0.79 12.69
C ARG A 108 -10.29 0.44 12.33
N ALA A 109 -9.39 0.83 13.24
CA ALA A 109 -8.39 1.84 12.91
C ALA A 109 -7.34 1.28 11.93
N VAL A 110 -6.88 2.14 11.01
CA VAL A 110 -5.88 1.75 9.99
C VAL A 110 -4.63 1.16 10.64
N ALA A 111 -4.08 1.84 11.66
CA ALA A 111 -2.87 1.40 12.34
C ALA A 111 -3.02 0.02 12.98
N ASP A 112 -4.18 -0.26 13.64
CA ASP A 112 -4.42 -1.54 14.32
C ASP A 112 -4.36 -2.74 13.36
N VAL A 113 -4.72 -2.52 12.10
CA VAL A 113 -4.72 -3.57 11.07
C VAL A 113 -3.41 -3.59 10.30
N MET A 114 -2.90 -2.42 9.90
CA MET A 114 -1.73 -2.34 9.03
C MET A 114 -0.43 -2.66 9.75
N LEU A 115 -0.25 -2.23 11.02
CA LEU A 115 1.00 -2.45 11.75
C LEU A 115 1.39 -3.94 11.86
N PRO A 116 0.49 -4.87 12.19
CA PRO A 116 0.81 -6.30 12.16
C PRO A 116 1.19 -6.84 10.78
N LEU A 117 0.55 -6.33 9.72
CA LEU A 117 0.79 -6.79 8.36
C LEU A 117 2.13 -6.31 7.80
N VAL A 118 2.47 -5.04 8.03
CA VAL A 118 3.72 -4.46 7.51
C VAL A 118 4.97 -5.03 8.16
N GLN A 119 4.86 -5.70 9.33
CA GLN A 119 5.98 -6.39 9.98
C GLN A 119 6.63 -7.46 9.09
N TYR A 120 5.91 -7.98 8.11
CA TYR A 120 6.42 -8.95 7.14
C TYR A 120 7.17 -8.33 5.97
N SER A 121 7.21 -7.00 5.85
CA SER A 121 7.71 -6.33 4.64
C SER A 121 9.20 -6.00 4.72
N ASP A 122 9.96 -6.41 3.69
CA ASP A 122 11.37 -6.04 3.48
C ASP A 122 11.49 -4.64 2.84
N VAL A 123 10.46 -4.24 2.09
CA VAL A 123 10.40 -2.97 1.36
C VAL A 123 9.03 -2.34 1.57
N ILE A 124 9.01 -1.06 1.95
CA ILE A 124 7.75 -0.32 2.17
C ILE A 124 7.73 0.90 1.26
N PHE A 125 6.63 1.05 0.52
CA PHE A 125 6.29 2.21 -0.30
C PHE A 125 5.12 2.96 0.33
N GLY A 126 5.14 4.28 0.24
CA GLY A 126 4.02 5.10 0.67
C GLY A 126 4.30 6.59 0.52
N ALA A 127 3.24 7.37 0.56
CA ALA A 127 3.29 8.82 0.67
C ALA A 127 3.26 9.26 2.15
N GLU A 128 3.67 10.50 2.42
CA GLU A 128 3.70 11.05 3.78
C GLU A 128 2.41 10.82 4.59
N PRO A 129 1.19 11.09 4.04
CA PRO A 129 -0.04 10.87 4.81
C PRO A 129 -0.29 9.41 5.19
N GLU A 130 0.23 8.47 4.41
CA GLU A 130 0.06 7.04 4.65
C GLU A 130 0.99 6.57 5.78
N TYR A 131 2.24 7.02 5.78
CA TYR A 131 3.16 6.78 6.90
C TYR A 131 2.64 7.39 8.20
N LYS A 132 2.09 8.60 8.14
CA LYS A 132 1.47 9.24 9.31
C LYS A 132 0.28 8.44 9.83
N GLU A 133 -0.56 7.90 8.96
CA GLU A 133 -1.74 7.13 9.33
C GLU A 133 -1.39 5.77 9.94
N VAL A 134 -0.37 5.09 9.39
CA VAL A 134 0.01 3.73 9.82
C VAL A 134 0.95 3.76 11.02
N PHE A 135 1.95 4.66 11.03
CA PHE A 135 3.05 4.64 12.00
C PHE A 135 3.05 5.81 12.97
N ASP A 136 2.17 6.79 12.77
CA ASP A 136 2.19 8.10 13.45
C ASP A 136 3.53 8.85 13.26
N ILE A 137 4.19 8.63 12.13
CA ILE A 137 5.47 9.25 11.76
C ILE A 137 5.30 9.99 10.44
N ALA A 138 5.75 11.24 10.40
CA ALA A 138 5.87 12.04 9.19
C ALA A 138 7.33 12.51 9.03
N PRO A 139 7.82 12.68 7.78
CA PRO A 139 9.11 13.30 7.55
C PRO A 139 9.08 14.75 8.04
N VAL A 140 10.19 15.19 8.63
CA VAL A 140 10.33 16.58 9.08
C VAL A 140 10.82 17.42 7.90
N GLY A 141 10.23 18.62 7.73
CA GLY A 141 10.71 19.60 6.72
C GLY A 141 10.11 19.47 5.34
N PHE A 142 9.20 18.50 5.11
CA PHE A 142 8.49 18.40 3.85
C PHE A 142 7.18 19.19 3.91
N GLN A 143 7.02 20.16 2.99
CA GLN A 143 5.74 20.84 2.76
C GLN A 143 5.32 20.60 1.32
N ALA A 144 4.24 19.88 1.10
CA ALA A 144 3.73 19.50 -0.21
C ALA A 144 3.34 20.66 -1.14
N VAL A 145 3.34 21.88 -0.62
CA VAL A 145 3.00 23.09 -1.37
C VAL A 145 4.21 23.91 -1.81
N ASP A 146 5.43 23.54 -1.40
CA ASP A 146 6.63 24.30 -1.75
C ASP A 146 7.22 23.77 -3.06
N THR A 147 7.42 24.68 -4.03
CA THR A 147 7.98 24.35 -5.35
C THR A 147 9.50 24.45 -5.41
N ALA A 148 10.14 24.95 -4.36
CA ALA A 148 11.57 25.21 -4.30
C ALA A 148 12.22 24.34 -3.21
N TYR A 149 12.22 23.01 -3.40
CA TYR A 149 12.84 22.11 -2.43
C TYR A 149 14.37 22.13 -2.45
N PRO A 150 14.99 22.44 -1.32
CA PRO A 150 16.12 21.63 -0.90
C PRO A 150 15.55 20.41 -0.14
N LEU A 151 15.65 19.21 -0.72
CA LEU A 151 15.32 17.98 -0.01
C LEU A 151 16.20 17.88 1.24
N ASP A 152 15.60 17.88 2.42
CA ASP A 152 16.31 17.59 3.67
C ASP A 152 16.63 16.09 3.74
N LEU A 153 17.70 15.67 3.05
CA LEU A 153 18.12 14.27 3.00
C LEU A 153 18.39 13.69 4.39
N LYS A 154 18.85 14.50 5.35
CA LYS A 154 19.09 14.07 6.72
C LYS A 154 17.77 13.82 7.48
N GLY A 155 16.76 14.63 7.24
CA GLY A 155 15.42 14.41 7.76
C GLY A 155 14.80 13.12 7.22
N PHE A 156 15.00 12.83 5.93
CA PHE A 156 14.54 11.57 5.32
C PHE A 156 15.32 10.35 5.81
N GLU A 157 16.62 10.45 6.04
CA GLU A 157 17.40 9.40 6.68
C GLU A 157 16.86 9.06 8.07
N THR A 158 16.65 10.08 8.90
CA THR A 158 16.06 9.92 10.23
C THR A 158 14.66 9.31 10.18
N PHE A 159 13.86 9.70 9.19
CA PHE A 159 12.54 9.13 8.96
C PHE A 159 12.64 7.63 8.61
N GLY A 160 13.50 7.26 7.66
CA GLY A 160 13.72 5.88 7.25
C GLY A 160 14.19 5.00 8.42
N GLN A 161 15.15 5.48 9.22
CA GLN A 161 15.64 4.80 10.43
C GLN A 161 14.52 4.52 11.43
N LYS A 162 13.59 5.48 11.65
CA LYS A 162 12.44 5.26 12.54
C LYS A 162 11.52 4.16 12.02
N ILE A 163 11.25 4.12 10.72
CA ILE A 163 10.41 3.06 10.12
C ILE A 163 11.09 1.70 10.25
N SER A 164 12.38 1.60 9.92
CA SER A 164 13.15 0.34 10.07
C SER A 164 13.27 -0.11 11.53
N HIS A 165 13.24 0.82 12.49
CA HIS A 165 13.19 0.46 13.92
C HIS A 165 11.84 -0.17 14.32
N ILE A 166 10.72 0.35 13.78
CA ILE A 166 9.36 -0.19 14.06
C ILE A 166 9.15 -1.50 13.30
N VAL A 167 9.69 -1.61 12.07
CA VAL A 167 9.63 -2.80 11.22
C VAL A 167 11.04 -3.32 10.99
N PRO A 168 11.60 -4.14 11.91
CA PRO A 168 13.03 -4.53 11.87
C PRO A 168 13.42 -5.33 10.62
N ARG A 169 12.46 -5.94 9.94
CA ARG A 169 12.67 -6.61 8.67
C ARG A 169 12.84 -5.64 7.51
N CYS A 170 12.27 -4.42 7.61
CA CYS A 170 12.27 -3.46 6.51
C CYS A 170 13.66 -2.84 6.32
N ARG A 171 14.25 -3.09 5.17
CA ARG A 171 15.56 -2.57 4.77
C ARG A 171 15.49 -1.42 3.77
N LYS A 172 14.33 -1.23 3.15
CA LYS A 172 14.14 -0.16 2.15
C LYS A 172 12.82 0.54 2.37
N VAL A 173 12.89 1.85 2.56
CA VAL A 173 11.72 2.71 2.75
C VAL A 173 11.68 3.70 1.60
N PHE A 174 10.65 3.61 0.77
CA PHE A 174 10.35 4.55 -0.30
C PHE A 174 9.32 5.57 0.18
N LEU A 175 9.68 6.83 0.16
CA LEU A 175 8.76 7.92 0.40
C LEU A 175 8.44 8.63 -0.90
N GLU A 176 7.18 8.56 -1.30
CA GLU A 176 6.66 9.30 -2.44
C GLU A 176 6.38 10.74 -2.04
N LEU A 177 6.91 11.65 -2.84
CA LEU A 177 6.76 13.10 -2.67
C LEU A 177 5.90 13.63 -3.80
N ARG A 178 4.75 14.19 -3.44
CA ARG A 178 3.84 14.79 -4.42
C ARG A 178 3.54 16.23 -4.04
N ASN A 179 3.82 17.13 -4.95
CA ASN A 179 3.38 18.52 -4.88
C ASN A 179 2.30 18.77 -5.94
N THR A 180 1.09 19.10 -5.51
CA THR A 180 -0.04 19.40 -6.39
C THR A 180 -0.16 20.91 -6.54
N ILE A 181 0.19 21.44 -7.71
CA ILE A 181 0.07 22.87 -8.06
C ILE A 181 -1.36 23.16 -8.53
N THR A 182 -1.88 22.32 -9.39
CA THR A 182 -3.30 22.30 -9.81
C THR A 182 -3.73 20.84 -10.00
N SER A 183 -5.01 20.58 -10.21
CA SER A 183 -5.51 19.22 -10.50
C SER A 183 -4.85 18.57 -11.73
N ASN A 184 -4.31 19.36 -12.63
CA ASN A 184 -3.68 18.91 -13.88
C ASN A 184 -2.15 19.08 -13.87
N HIS A 185 -1.59 19.69 -12.83
CA HIS A 185 -0.15 19.93 -12.71
C HIS A 185 0.36 19.46 -11.36
N ASN A 186 1.11 18.37 -11.39
CA ASN A 186 1.73 17.78 -10.21
C ASN A 186 3.23 17.60 -10.45
N LEU A 187 4.03 17.87 -9.45
CA LEU A 187 5.42 17.47 -9.38
C LEU A 187 5.52 16.20 -8.54
N LEU A 188 6.24 15.23 -9.03
CA LEU A 188 6.45 13.94 -8.38
C LEU A 188 7.94 13.72 -8.19
N ALA A 189 8.32 13.23 -7.02
CA ALA A 189 9.66 12.76 -6.69
C ALA A 189 9.53 11.58 -5.72
N ALA A 190 10.64 10.92 -5.45
CA ALA A 190 10.72 9.90 -4.42
C ALA A 190 12.08 9.93 -3.74
N VAL A 191 12.12 9.53 -2.49
CA VAL A 191 13.34 9.31 -1.72
C VAL A 191 13.38 7.86 -1.28
N LEU A 192 14.54 7.22 -1.45
CA LEU A 192 14.80 5.90 -0.94
C LEU A 192 15.75 6.00 0.26
N TYR A 193 15.33 5.49 1.40
CA TYR A 193 16.20 5.08 2.49
C TYR A 193 16.53 3.58 2.32
N SER A 194 17.79 3.23 2.41
CA SER A 194 18.28 1.86 2.40
C SER A 194 19.27 1.68 3.54
N ASP A 195 19.02 0.69 4.38
CA ASP A 195 19.93 0.24 5.42
C ASP A 195 21.05 -0.59 4.83
#